data_831ad7a66f0b1a07547c8a8ef3680f69
#
_entry.id   831ad7a66f0b1a07547c8a8ef3680f69
#
_cell.length_a   1.000
_cell.length_b   1.000
_cell.length_c   1.000
_cell.angle_alpha   90.00
_cell.angle_beta   90.00
_cell.angle_gamma   90.00
#
_symmetry.space_group_name_H-M   'P 1'
#
loop_
_entity.id
_entity.type
_entity.pdbx_description
1 polymer ?
#
loop_
_entity_poly.entity_id
_entity_poly.type
_entity_poly.pdbx_seq_one_letter_code
_entity_poly.pdbx_strand_id
1 'polypeptide(L)'
;MHIRTPLELGAFLRDLRSKRGIDQGTLARQVGVSRQWIVAIEKGKPRAPIGLVLRTLNTLGVSLDLAEMLGPRAPAKKGSGKKTIDLVDQVLNRLKDKKP
;
A
#
# COMPACT_ATOMS: atom_id res chain seq x y z
N MET A 1 -9.00 10.37 -0.15
CA MET A 1 -8.38 10.24 1.17
C MET A 1 -6.91 10.59 1.14
N HIS A 2 -6.46 11.33 2.11
CA HIS A 2 -5.08 11.75 2.14
C HIS A 2 -4.35 11.07 3.28
N ILE A 3 -3.35 10.30 2.94
CA ILE A 3 -2.54 9.64 3.93
C ILE A 3 -1.14 10.22 3.81
N ARG A 4 -0.74 10.99 4.79
CA ARG A 4 0.54 11.65 4.75
C ARG A 4 1.52 11.15 5.80
N THR A 5 1.05 10.45 6.78
CA THR A 5 1.91 10.00 7.87
C THR A 5 1.64 8.54 8.18
N PRO A 6 2.61 7.88 8.82
CA PRO A 6 2.36 6.51 9.25
C PRO A 6 1.17 6.38 10.18
N LEU A 7 0.92 7.40 10.97
CA LEU A 7 -0.21 7.37 11.87
C LEU A 7 -1.53 7.35 11.11
N GLU A 8 -1.62 8.17 10.07
CA GLU A 8 -2.81 8.19 9.23
C GLU A 8 -3.00 6.87 8.50
N LEU A 9 -1.91 6.31 8.01
CA LEU A 9 -1.97 5.02 7.36
C LEU A 9 -2.47 3.95 8.32
N GLY A 10 -1.96 3.96 9.54
CA GLY A 10 -2.38 2.98 10.54
C GLY A 10 -3.86 3.09 10.84
N ALA A 11 -4.36 4.31 10.97
CA ALA A 11 -5.77 4.52 11.24
C ALA A 11 -6.62 4.02 10.08
N PHE A 12 -6.16 4.25 8.87
CA PHE A 12 -6.87 3.81 7.68
C PHE A 12 -6.93 2.27 7.63
N LEU A 13 -5.82 1.61 7.92
CA LEU A 13 -5.79 0.15 7.93
C LEU A 13 -6.70 -0.42 8.99
N ARG A 14 -6.71 0.20 10.15
CA ARG A 14 -7.57 -0.25 11.23
C ARG A 14 -9.04 -0.10 10.84
N ASP A 15 -9.37 1.00 10.20
CA ASP A 15 -10.73 1.24 9.78
C ASP A 15 -11.17 0.21 8.73
N LEU A 16 -10.31 -0.08 7.76
CA LEU A 16 -10.62 -1.09 6.76
C LEU A 16 -10.80 -2.46 7.38
N ARG A 17 -9.92 -2.81 8.30
CA ARG A 17 -10.00 -4.10 8.96
C ARG A 17 -11.31 -4.23 9.75
N SER A 18 -11.66 -3.17 10.47
CA SER A 18 -12.88 -3.17 11.26
C SER A 18 -14.10 -3.30 10.37
N LYS A 19 -14.09 -2.63 9.23
CA LYS A 19 -15.22 -2.73 8.33
C LYS A 19 -15.37 -4.11 7.74
N ARG A 20 -14.28 -4.86 7.67
CA ARG A 20 -14.37 -6.22 7.18
C ARG A 20 -14.69 -7.20 8.28
N GLY A 21 -14.75 -6.73 9.51
CA GLY A 21 -15.14 -7.58 10.63
C GLY A 21 -14.10 -8.61 11.02
N ILE A 22 -12.82 -8.36 10.73
CA ILE A 22 -11.78 -9.30 11.11
C ILE A 22 -10.90 -8.70 12.18
N ASP A 23 -10.31 -9.54 13.01
CA ASP A 23 -9.47 -9.04 14.08
C ASP A 23 -8.01 -8.97 13.61
N GLN A 24 -7.17 -8.43 14.46
CA GLN A 24 -5.77 -8.24 14.12
C GLN A 24 -5.05 -9.55 13.86
N GLY A 25 -5.37 -10.56 14.63
CA GLY A 25 -4.73 -11.86 14.44
C GLY A 25 -5.10 -12.49 13.11
N THR A 26 -6.35 -12.36 12.71
CA THR A 26 -6.79 -12.89 11.43
C THR A 26 -6.11 -12.17 10.29
N LEU A 27 -6.04 -10.86 10.37
CA LEU A 27 -5.37 -10.10 9.33
C LEU A 27 -3.89 -10.48 9.26
N ALA A 28 -3.27 -10.63 10.41
CA ALA A 28 -1.85 -10.99 10.44
C ALA A 28 -1.62 -12.32 9.73
N ARG A 29 -2.48 -13.28 9.96
CA ARG A 29 -2.34 -14.58 9.30
C ARG A 29 -2.53 -14.46 7.79
N GLN A 30 -3.48 -13.66 7.37
CA GLN A 30 -3.72 -13.49 5.94
C GLN A 30 -2.57 -12.77 5.25
N VAL A 31 -1.95 -11.84 5.93
CA VAL A 31 -0.83 -11.10 5.36
C VAL A 31 0.47 -11.90 5.45
N GLY A 32 0.59 -12.73 6.46
CA GLY A 32 1.80 -13.50 6.69
C GLY A 32 2.77 -12.80 7.61
N VAL A 33 2.26 -12.07 8.60
CA VAL A 33 3.10 -11.35 9.55
C VAL A 33 2.62 -11.66 10.96
N SER A 34 3.32 -11.17 11.95
CA SER A 34 2.91 -11.38 13.34
C SER A 34 1.78 -10.42 13.68
N ARG A 35 1.02 -10.80 14.68
CA ARG A 35 -0.03 -9.93 15.17
C ARG A 35 0.54 -8.63 15.72
N GLN A 36 1.70 -8.72 16.37
CA GLN A 36 2.36 -7.53 16.88
C GLN A 36 2.70 -6.56 15.75
N TRP A 37 3.06 -7.09 14.59
CA TRP A 37 3.36 -6.21 13.46
C TRP A 37 2.11 -5.43 13.05
N ILE A 38 0.96 -6.09 13.01
CA ILE A 38 -0.28 -5.42 12.68
C ILE A 38 -0.61 -4.37 13.73
N VAL A 39 -0.47 -4.72 15.01
CA VAL A 39 -0.74 -3.78 16.08
C VAL A 39 0.14 -2.54 15.92
N ALA A 40 1.42 -2.75 15.64
CA ALA A 40 2.35 -1.64 15.51
C ALA A 40 2.02 -0.76 14.31
N ILE A 41 1.67 -1.37 13.19
CA ILE A 41 1.40 -0.61 11.99
C ILE A 41 0.12 0.21 12.15
N GLU A 42 -0.87 -0.35 12.85
CA GLU A 42 -2.11 0.38 13.10
C GLU A 42 -1.90 1.53 14.07
N LYS A 43 -0.84 1.47 14.85
CA LYS A 43 -0.52 2.56 15.75
C LYS A 43 0.41 3.58 15.13
N GLY A 44 0.81 3.36 13.90
CA GLY A 44 1.61 4.36 13.21
C GLY A 44 3.09 4.10 13.19
N LYS A 45 3.49 2.82 13.13
CA LYS A 45 4.90 2.50 13.07
C LYS A 45 5.55 3.18 11.89
N PRO A 46 6.57 4.00 12.10
CA PRO A 46 7.16 4.78 11.02
C PRO A 46 8.07 4.03 10.07
N ARG A 47 8.56 2.89 10.49
CA ARG A 47 9.51 2.16 9.64
C ARG A 47 9.00 0.81 9.20
N ALA A 48 7.91 0.77 8.56
CA ALA A 48 7.38 -0.49 8.06
C ALA A 48 7.88 -0.74 6.66
N PRO A 49 8.28 -1.98 6.33
CA PRO A 49 8.67 -2.28 4.94
C PRO A 49 7.51 -2.04 4.00
N ILE A 50 7.77 -1.31 2.95
CA ILE A 50 6.70 -0.93 2.03
C ILE A 50 6.04 -2.16 1.39
N GLY A 51 6.81 -3.20 1.14
CA GLY A 51 6.24 -4.40 0.54
C GLY A 51 5.17 -5.04 1.42
N LEU A 52 5.41 -5.05 2.72
CA LEU A 52 4.43 -5.60 3.65
C LEU A 52 3.22 -4.68 3.79
N VAL A 53 3.44 -3.37 3.71
CA VAL A 53 2.34 -2.42 3.77
C VAL A 53 1.43 -2.63 2.56
N LEU A 54 2.01 -2.78 1.38
CA LEU A 54 1.22 -2.99 0.18
C LEU A 54 0.48 -4.31 0.23
N ARG A 55 1.12 -5.35 0.75
CA ARG A 55 0.46 -6.64 0.89
C ARG A 55 -0.73 -6.54 1.85
N THR A 56 -0.56 -5.79 2.93
CA THR A 56 -1.63 -5.60 3.89
C THR A 56 -2.81 -4.88 3.24
N LEU A 57 -2.53 -3.84 2.48
CA LEU A 57 -3.58 -3.11 1.78
C LEU A 57 -4.29 -4.01 0.79
N ASN A 58 -3.55 -4.79 0.03
CA ASN A 58 -4.16 -5.70 -0.93
C ASN A 58 -5.04 -6.74 -0.25
N THR A 59 -4.59 -7.24 0.89
CA THR A 59 -5.36 -8.22 1.65
C THR A 59 -6.69 -7.60 2.09
N LEU A 60 -6.69 -6.32 2.36
CA LEU A 60 -7.90 -5.62 2.77
C LEU A 60 -8.70 -5.08 1.57
N GLY A 61 -8.29 -5.43 0.38
CA GLY A 61 -9.05 -5.08 -0.80
C GLY A 61 -8.75 -3.71 -1.39
N VAL A 62 -7.63 -3.13 -0.98
CA VAL A 62 -7.25 -1.81 -1.48
C VAL A 62 -5.98 -1.95 -2.29
N SER A 63 -5.95 -1.39 -3.46
CA SER A 63 -4.71 -1.36 -4.21
C SER A 63 -4.38 0.08 -4.53
N LEU A 64 -3.10 0.38 -4.57
CA LEU A 64 -2.67 1.71 -4.90
C LEU A 64 -2.55 1.84 -6.41
N ASP A 65 -3.06 2.93 -6.92
CA ASP A 65 -3.00 3.16 -8.34
C ASP A 65 -1.95 4.24 -8.58
N LEU A 66 -0.88 3.86 -9.20
CA LEU A 66 0.21 4.78 -9.43
C LEU A 66 -0.23 5.97 -10.29
N ALA A 67 -1.13 5.73 -11.22
CA ALA A 67 -1.62 6.82 -12.05
C ALA A 67 -2.31 7.88 -11.21
N GLU A 68 -3.05 7.47 -10.21
CA GLU A 68 -3.69 8.41 -9.32
C GLU A 68 -2.67 9.15 -8.47
N MET A 69 -1.61 8.47 -8.07
CA MET A 69 -0.59 9.10 -7.28
C MET A 69 0.14 10.17 -8.06
N LEU A 70 0.27 9.96 -9.35
CA LEU A 70 0.98 10.92 -10.19
C LEU A 70 0.12 12.11 -10.56
N GLY A 71 -1.15 12.06 -10.24
CA GLY A 71 -1.99 13.19 -10.52
C GLY A 71 -3.04 12.91 -11.53
N PRO A 72 -3.81 13.85 -11.75
CA PRO A 72 -4.96 13.74 -12.59
C PRO A 72 -4.62 13.63 -14.00
N ARG A 73 -4.04 13.00 -14.53
CA ARG A 73 -3.72 12.94 -15.77
C ARG A 73 -4.51 12.23 -16.44
N ALA A 74 -4.96 11.99 -16.58
CA ALA A 74 -5.57 11.43 -17.28
C ALA A 74 -5.99 10.51 -17.79
N PRO A 75 -6.43 10.60 -18.19
CA PRO A 75 -7.09 9.97 -18.81
C PRO A 75 -6.88 8.80 -19.17
N ALA A 76 -6.52 8.53 -18.83
CA ALA A 76 -6.23 7.51 -19.06
C ALA A 76 -6.98 6.71 -19.78
N LYS A 77 -7.43 6.48 -19.88
CA LYS A 77 -8.15 5.87 -20.50
C LYS A 77 -7.90 4.67 -20.81
N LYS A 78 -8.23 3.99 -21.14
CA LYS A 78 -8.16 2.91 -21.51
C LYS A 78 -7.04 2.44 -22.01
N GLY A 79 -6.70 1.61 -22.31
CA GLY A 79 -5.54 1.09 -22.88
C GLY A 79 -4.37 1.53 -22.14
N SER A 80 -4.55 2.39 -21.30
CA SER A 80 -3.45 2.89 -20.69
C SER A 80 -2.85 2.00 -19.68
N GLY A 81 -3.34 0.90 -19.47
CA GLY A 81 -2.71 -0.04 -18.58
C GLY A 81 -1.26 -0.24 -18.94
N LYS A 82 -0.97 -0.30 -20.23
CA LYS A 82 0.36 -0.46 -20.66
C LYS A 82 1.23 0.68 -20.26
N LYS A 83 0.79 1.87 -20.40
CA LYS A 83 1.57 3.01 -20.05
C LYS A 83 1.88 3.05 -18.58
N THR A 84 0.93 2.64 -17.78
CA THR A 84 1.14 2.60 -16.35
C THR A 84 2.23 1.60 -16.01
N ILE A 85 2.23 0.48 -16.68
CA ILE A 85 3.24 -0.53 -16.44
C ILE A 85 4.61 -0.01 -16.85
N ASP A 86 4.68 0.72 -17.95
CA ASP A 86 5.93 1.29 -18.40
C ASP A 86 6.49 2.28 -17.38
N LEU A 87 5.60 3.05 -16.77
CA LEU A 87 6.04 3.99 -15.78
C LEU A 87 6.62 3.29 -14.57
N VAL A 88 5.97 2.23 -14.15
CA VAL A 88 6.45 1.46 -13.02
C VAL A 88 7.83 0.88 -13.35
N ASP A 89 8.00 0.35 -14.55
CA ASP A 89 9.28 -0.19 -14.97
C ASP A 89 10.35 0.87 -14.95
N GLN A 90 10.03 2.05 -15.41
CA GLN A 90 10.99 3.13 -15.43
C GLN A 90 11.43 3.50 -14.03
N VAL A 91 10.51 3.55 -13.11
CA VAL A 91 10.83 3.87 -11.74
C VAL A 91 11.71 2.79 -11.14
N LEU A 92 11.36 1.54 -11.37
CA LEU A 92 12.13 0.44 -10.83
C LEU A 92 13.54 0.40 -11.42
N ASN A 93 13.66 0.67 -12.70
CA ASN A 93 14.97 0.69 -13.34
C ASN A 93 15.82 1.81 -12.78
N ARG A 94 15.21 2.94 -12.53
CA ARG A 94 15.93 4.07 -11.99
C ARG A 94 16.44 3.73 -10.58
N LEU A 95 15.65 3.03 -9.81
CA LEU A 95 16.08 2.63 -8.48
C LEU A 95 17.21 1.62 -8.54
N LYS A 96 17.16 0.74 -9.51
CA LYS A 96 18.23 -0.21 -9.67
C LYS A 96 19.53 0.47 -10.06
N ASP A 97 19.43 1.46 -10.90
CA ASP A 97 20.60 2.18 -11.34
C ASP A 97 21.27 2.91 -10.19
N LYS A 98 20.52 3.18 -9.18
CA LYS A 98 21.10 3.88 -8.10
C LYS A 98 21.86 3.02 -7.20
N LYS A 99 21.86 1.72 -7.40
CA LYS A 99 22.55 0.90 -6.56
C LYS A 99 23.97 1.17 -6.64
N PRO A 100 24.72 1.18 -5.66
CA PRO A 100 26.15 1.41 -5.67
C PRO A 100 26.92 0.31 -6.33
#